data_19ba65482bb75ee58520da628cda5fd6
#
_entry.id   19ba65482bb75ee58520da628cda5fd6
#
_cell.length_a   1.000
_cell.length_b   1.000
_cell.length_c   1.000
_cell.angle_alpha   90.00
_cell.angle_beta   90.00
_cell.angle_gamma   90.00
#
_symmetry.space_group_name_H-M   'P 1'
#
loop_
_entity.id
_entity.type
_entity.pdbx_description
1 polymer ?
#
loop_
_entity_poly.entity_id
_entity_poly.type
_entity_poly.pdbx_seq_one_letter_code
_entity_poly.pdbx_strand_id
1 'polypeptide(L)'
;NYQSKSTVVSNKLNNIDVFSIISDSEYAYTNYLQIAHGRVVRFQNKEIKKKLDEEESDILSLVIIDSREKFESNCNTIISNYNLSNKINTKFIIPRLGDKKKLLDLSIKNAKSFRIERLKQIQILDPEKHSNRILNQLKIDLKMDDIPSHIECFDISNIQGTNTVAACVVFMNAKASKSNYRKYNIKSVSGPNDFASMEEVVFRRYRRLIDEKKALPQLIVIDGGKGQLSSAVKSLKKLNIESKVTIIGIAKRLEEIYFPGDSIPLYLNKKSESLKIIQNLRNEAHRFGIEFHKSKRVKNAMNSIFDNIDGVGEKTKNKLLKKYKSLAMIKKLSFEEIKGEIGSDKAKKILEAFEKI
;
A
#
# COMPACT_ATOMS: atom_id res chain seq x y z
N ASN A 1 -30.43 12.55 -9.51
CA ASN A 1 -31.53 12.17 -8.59
C ASN A 1 -30.96 11.48 -7.36
N TYR A 2 -30.46 12.27 -6.41
CA TYR A 2 -30.17 11.78 -5.05
C TYR A 2 -31.50 11.80 -4.29
N GLN A 3 -32.13 10.65 -4.14
CA GLN A 3 -33.15 10.46 -3.13
C GLN A 3 -32.47 10.63 -1.76
N SER A 4 -32.67 11.77 -1.15
CA SER A 4 -32.28 12.05 0.22
C SER A 4 -32.98 11.01 1.11
N LYS A 5 -32.24 10.03 1.64
CA LYS A 5 -32.72 9.30 2.81
C LYS A 5 -33.01 10.34 3.88
N SER A 6 -34.27 10.60 4.13
CA SER A 6 -34.72 11.51 5.17
C SER A 6 -34.13 11.02 6.49
N THR A 7 -33.10 11.74 6.98
CA THR A 7 -32.62 11.52 8.35
C THR A 7 -33.74 12.04 9.23
N VAL A 8 -34.59 11.15 9.71
CA VAL A 8 -35.70 11.50 10.60
C VAL A 8 -35.11 11.85 11.94
N VAL A 9 -34.84 13.12 12.10
CA VAL A 9 -34.62 13.71 13.42
C VAL A 9 -36.00 14.18 13.89
N SER A 10 -36.23 14.15 15.18
CA SER A 10 -37.50 14.58 15.75
C SER A 10 -38.02 15.87 15.07
N ASN A 11 -39.28 15.89 14.62
CA ASN A 11 -39.93 17.07 14.02
C ASN A 11 -39.91 18.33 14.90
N LYS A 12 -39.54 18.18 16.19
CA LYS A 12 -39.30 19.27 17.13
C LYS A 12 -38.06 20.11 16.85
N LEU A 13 -37.11 19.55 16.04
CA LEU A 13 -35.91 20.28 15.62
C LEU A 13 -36.22 21.09 14.37
N ASN A 14 -36.43 22.37 14.57
CA ASN A 14 -36.77 23.32 13.53
C ASN A 14 -35.82 24.53 13.58
N ASN A 15 -35.50 25.08 12.42
CA ASN A 15 -34.73 26.32 12.27
C ASN A 15 -33.34 26.26 12.95
N ILE A 16 -32.53 25.27 12.57
CA ILE A 16 -31.19 25.03 13.11
C ILE A 16 -30.18 24.97 11.97
N ASP A 17 -29.09 25.72 12.15
CA ASP A 17 -27.89 25.58 11.30
C ASP A 17 -26.88 24.62 11.97
N VAL A 18 -26.33 23.70 11.20
CA VAL A 18 -25.29 22.79 11.65
C VAL A 18 -24.04 23.00 10.82
N PHE A 19 -22.95 23.31 11.48
CA PHE A 19 -21.66 23.52 10.86
C PHE A 19 -20.61 22.59 11.45
N SER A 20 -19.75 22.03 10.62
CA SER A 20 -18.57 21.30 11.07
C SER A 20 -17.36 21.63 10.24
N ILE A 21 -16.19 21.54 10.85
CA ILE A 21 -14.89 21.69 10.22
C ILE A 21 -13.98 20.53 10.61
N ILE A 22 -13.20 20.08 9.66
CA ILE A 22 -12.03 19.23 9.84
C ILE A 22 -10.90 19.80 9.01
N SER A 23 -9.66 19.66 9.42
CA SER A 23 -8.53 20.14 8.62
C SER A 23 -7.40 19.12 8.52
N ASP A 24 -6.51 19.35 7.59
CA ASP A 24 -5.16 18.78 7.52
C ASP A 24 -4.13 19.93 7.55
N SER A 25 -2.89 19.66 7.16
CA SER A 25 -1.82 20.66 7.15
C SER A 25 -2.06 21.82 6.19
N GLU A 26 -2.74 21.58 5.06
CA GLU A 26 -2.87 22.56 3.98
C GLU A 26 -4.29 23.07 3.79
N TYR A 27 -5.32 22.26 4.08
CA TYR A 27 -6.71 22.57 3.79
C TYR A 27 -7.63 22.31 4.98
N ALA A 28 -8.68 23.12 5.05
CA ALA A 28 -9.84 22.88 5.91
C ALA A 28 -11.05 22.50 5.06
N TYR A 29 -11.85 21.56 5.55
CA TYR A 29 -13.05 21.06 4.90
C TYR A 29 -14.23 21.28 5.83
N THR A 30 -15.22 22.01 5.36
CA THR A 30 -16.41 22.35 6.14
C THR A 30 -17.65 21.74 5.51
N ASN A 31 -18.61 21.43 6.36
CA ASN A 31 -19.96 21.06 5.94
C ASN A 31 -20.98 21.90 6.66
N TYR A 32 -21.95 22.40 5.92
CA TYR A 32 -23.12 23.12 6.37
C TYR A 32 -24.37 22.32 6.10
N LEU A 33 -25.26 22.22 7.09
CA LEU A 33 -26.61 21.68 6.97
C LEU A 33 -27.61 22.66 7.57
N GLN A 34 -28.67 22.96 6.85
CA GLN A 34 -29.81 23.69 7.39
C GLN A 34 -30.96 22.71 7.66
N ILE A 35 -31.49 22.76 8.87
CA ILE A 35 -32.54 21.86 9.34
C ILE A 35 -33.83 22.63 9.52
N ALA A 36 -34.88 22.19 8.83
CA ALA A 36 -36.23 22.68 9.01
C ALA A 36 -37.20 21.48 9.14
N HIS A 37 -38.04 21.52 10.17
CA HIS A 37 -39.01 20.47 10.46
C HIS A 37 -38.40 19.05 10.51
N GLY A 38 -37.24 18.93 11.15
CA GLY A 38 -36.54 17.66 11.29
C GLY A 38 -35.89 17.11 9.99
N ARG A 39 -35.87 17.89 8.90
CA ARG A 39 -35.30 17.51 7.62
C ARG A 39 -34.14 18.42 7.23
N VAL A 40 -33.17 17.88 6.52
CA VAL A 40 -32.10 18.69 5.89
C VAL A 40 -32.68 19.34 4.64
N VAL A 41 -32.82 20.67 4.67
CA VAL A 41 -33.35 21.47 3.57
C VAL A 41 -32.25 22.05 2.68
N ARG A 42 -31.07 22.27 3.24
CA ARG A 42 -29.89 22.73 2.49
C ARG A 42 -28.63 22.08 3.01
N PHE A 43 -27.67 21.85 2.12
CA PHE A 43 -26.33 21.44 2.51
C PHE A 43 -25.28 22.07 1.60
N GLN A 44 -24.09 22.28 2.14
CA GLN A 44 -22.96 22.78 1.40
C GLN A 44 -21.65 22.22 1.98
N ASN A 45 -20.75 21.80 1.11
CA ASN A 45 -19.35 21.52 1.45
C ASN A 45 -18.46 22.64 0.89
N LYS A 46 -17.44 23.05 1.65
CA LYS A 46 -16.41 23.97 1.19
C LYS A 46 -15.03 23.45 1.55
N GLU A 47 -14.09 23.64 0.62
CA GLU A 47 -12.66 23.42 0.80
C GLU A 47 -11.99 24.80 0.88
N ILE A 48 -11.16 25.02 1.89
CA ILE A 48 -10.49 26.29 2.14
C ILE A 48 -9.01 26.02 2.32
N LYS A 49 -8.17 26.67 1.54
CA LYS A 49 -6.72 26.59 1.71
C LYS A 49 -6.34 27.42 2.94
N LYS A 50 -5.68 26.77 3.89
CA LYS A 50 -5.21 27.41 5.13
C LYS A 50 -4.03 28.31 4.82
N LYS A 51 -3.98 29.48 5.47
CA LYS A 51 -2.77 30.25 5.59
C LYS A 51 -1.97 29.78 6.80
N LEU A 52 -0.67 30.12 6.87
CA LEU A 52 0.14 29.81 8.04
C LEU A 52 -0.55 30.38 9.29
N ASP A 53 -0.62 29.53 10.36
CA ASP A 53 -1.14 29.88 11.68
C ASP A 53 -2.66 30.21 11.77
N GLU A 54 -3.48 29.87 10.78
CA GLU A 54 -4.94 29.99 10.89
C GLU A 54 -5.54 28.86 11.73
N GLU A 55 -6.23 29.22 12.80
CA GLU A 55 -6.98 28.24 13.62
C GLU A 55 -8.28 27.81 12.94
N GLU A 56 -8.69 26.55 13.16
CA GLU A 56 -9.97 26.01 12.64
C GLU A 56 -11.17 26.87 13.08
N SER A 57 -11.10 27.46 14.28
CA SER A 57 -12.13 28.34 14.82
C SER A 57 -12.32 29.61 13.98
N ASP A 58 -11.25 30.20 13.47
CA ASP A 58 -11.27 31.41 12.63
C ASP A 58 -11.86 31.11 11.27
N ILE A 59 -11.36 30.08 10.63
CA ILE A 59 -11.86 29.62 9.34
C ILE A 59 -13.35 29.29 9.43
N LEU A 60 -13.77 28.56 10.47
CA LEU A 60 -15.18 28.20 10.62
C LEU A 60 -16.08 29.43 10.86
N SER A 61 -15.61 30.44 11.60
CA SER A 61 -16.37 31.66 11.82
C SER A 61 -16.65 32.41 10.50
N LEU A 62 -15.66 32.52 9.63
CA LEU A 62 -15.83 33.14 8.31
C LEU A 62 -16.80 32.33 7.43
N VAL A 63 -16.68 30.99 7.44
CA VAL A 63 -17.59 30.11 6.69
C VAL A 63 -19.03 30.24 7.17
N ILE A 64 -19.25 30.36 8.46
CA ILE A 64 -20.59 30.53 9.03
C ILE A 64 -21.21 31.86 8.54
N ILE A 65 -20.46 32.96 8.62
CA ILE A 65 -20.93 34.27 8.19
C ILE A 65 -21.30 34.24 6.70
N ASP A 66 -20.37 33.81 5.84
CA ASP A 66 -20.57 33.75 4.39
C ASP A 66 -21.70 32.80 3.99
N SER A 67 -21.83 31.63 4.66
CA SER A 67 -22.88 30.68 4.34
C SER A 67 -24.24 31.16 4.79
N ARG A 68 -24.34 31.82 5.96
CA ARG A 68 -25.62 32.38 6.45
C ARG A 68 -26.06 33.55 5.60
N GLU A 69 -25.15 34.43 5.17
CA GLU A 69 -25.46 35.51 4.25
C GLU A 69 -25.91 34.96 2.88
N LYS A 70 -25.16 34.05 2.30
CA LYS A 70 -25.48 33.45 1.00
C LYS A 70 -26.82 32.75 0.95
N PHE A 71 -27.22 32.10 2.03
CA PHE A 71 -28.45 31.31 2.11
C PHE A 71 -29.56 32.02 2.87
N GLU A 72 -29.35 33.27 3.26
CA GLU A 72 -30.30 34.12 4.01
C GLU A 72 -30.83 33.39 5.25
N SER A 73 -29.92 32.72 5.99
CA SER A 73 -30.31 31.92 7.17
C SER A 73 -30.54 32.80 8.37
N ASN A 74 -31.76 32.78 8.88
CA ASN A 74 -32.21 33.48 10.10
C ASN A 74 -32.32 32.53 11.31
N CYS A 75 -31.59 31.39 11.29
CA CYS A 75 -31.63 30.44 12.39
C CYS A 75 -31.00 31.05 13.65
N ASN A 76 -31.71 30.91 14.77
CA ASN A 76 -31.28 31.45 16.08
C ASN A 76 -30.29 30.52 16.81
N THR A 77 -30.11 29.30 16.32
CA THR A 77 -29.26 28.29 16.94
C THR A 77 -28.33 27.67 15.92
N ILE A 78 -27.04 27.65 16.27
CA ILE A 78 -26.01 26.99 15.49
C ILE A 78 -25.49 25.79 16.27
N ILE A 79 -25.46 24.63 15.66
CA ILE A 79 -24.78 23.42 16.16
C ILE A 79 -23.43 23.35 15.48
N SER A 80 -22.34 23.22 16.28
CA SER A 80 -20.99 23.14 15.72
C SER A 80 -20.09 22.27 16.60
N ASN A 81 -18.94 21.83 16.02
CA ASN A 81 -17.86 21.22 16.78
C ASN A 81 -16.93 22.24 17.47
N TYR A 82 -17.15 23.56 17.25
CA TYR A 82 -16.48 24.66 17.93
C TYR A 82 -17.50 25.63 18.55
N ASN A 83 -17.16 26.20 19.69
CA ASN A 83 -17.95 27.28 20.28
C ASN A 83 -17.41 28.64 19.80
N LEU A 84 -18.20 29.35 19.01
CA LEU A 84 -17.83 30.62 18.42
C LEU A 84 -18.71 31.78 18.90
N SER A 85 -19.34 31.63 20.09
CA SER A 85 -20.20 32.67 20.69
C SER A 85 -19.49 34.02 20.91
N ASN A 86 -18.17 33.98 21.07
CA ASN A 86 -17.35 35.19 21.22
C ASN A 86 -17.09 35.92 19.87
N LYS A 87 -17.30 35.24 18.74
CA LYS A 87 -17.02 35.79 17.38
C LYS A 87 -18.29 36.12 16.63
N ILE A 88 -19.39 35.42 16.94
CA ILE A 88 -20.67 35.56 16.23
C ILE A 88 -21.78 35.65 17.26
N ASN A 89 -22.56 36.73 17.21
CA ASN A 89 -23.67 36.97 18.13
C ASN A 89 -24.89 36.06 17.83
N THR A 90 -24.73 34.76 18.12
CA THR A 90 -25.78 33.74 17.93
C THR A 90 -25.57 32.62 18.95
N LYS A 91 -26.62 31.91 19.28
CA LYS A 91 -26.55 30.77 20.23
C LYS A 91 -25.84 29.59 19.64
N PHE A 92 -24.64 29.23 20.13
CA PHE A 92 -23.90 28.02 19.77
C PHE A 92 -24.20 26.86 20.71
N ILE A 93 -24.31 25.67 20.15
CA ILE A 93 -24.47 24.40 20.88
C ILE A 93 -23.43 23.40 20.38
N ILE A 94 -22.63 22.88 21.30
CA ILE A 94 -21.77 21.70 21.08
C ILE A 94 -22.46 20.50 21.74
N PRO A 95 -23.25 19.72 20.99
CA PRO A 95 -24.06 18.65 21.57
C PRO A 95 -23.20 17.44 21.92
N ARG A 96 -23.46 16.84 23.09
CA ARG A 96 -22.79 15.59 23.51
C ARG A 96 -23.65 14.35 23.25
N LEU A 97 -24.96 14.46 23.30
CA LEU A 97 -25.90 13.35 23.17
C LEU A 97 -27.19 13.76 22.40
N GLY A 98 -27.97 12.78 22.00
CA GLY A 98 -29.29 12.98 21.37
C GLY A 98 -29.25 13.39 19.89
N ASP A 99 -30.40 13.83 19.37
CA ASP A 99 -30.58 14.10 17.94
C ASP A 99 -29.69 15.24 17.42
N LYS A 100 -29.42 16.25 18.25
CA LYS A 100 -28.47 17.34 17.89
C LYS A 100 -27.05 16.79 17.66
N LYS A 101 -26.64 15.81 18.47
CA LYS A 101 -25.35 15.14 18.29
C LYS A 101 -25.31 14.33 17.00
N LYS A 102 -26.38 13.61 16.69
CA LYS A 102 -26.50 12.88 15.41
C LYS A 102 -26.37 13.81 14.21
N LEU A 103 -26.97 15.00 14.26
CA LEU A 103 -26.82 16.01 13.19
C LEU A 103 -25.39 16.53 13.06
N LEU A 104 -24.71 16.80 14.17
CA LEU A 104 -23.31 17.19 14.14
C LEU A 104 -22.42 16.08 13.58
N ASP A 105 -22.65 14.83 14.00
CA ASP A 105 -21.90 13.67 13.52
C ASP A 105 -22.14 13.43 12.00
N LEU A 106 -23.37 13.66 11.52
CA LEU A 106 -23.68 13.64 10.10
C LEU A 106 -22.88 14.71 9.35
N SER A 107 -22.86 15.95 9.84
CA SER A 107 -22.09 17.05 9.26
C SER A 107 -20.60 16.73 9.22
N ILE A 108 -20.02 16.23 10.32
CA ILE A 108 -18.61 15.80 10.35
C ILE A 108 -18.34 14.65 9.37
N LYS A 109 -19.26 13.69 9.25
CA LYS A 109 -19.16 12.59 8.28
C LYS A 109 -19.16 13.10 6.85
N ASN A 110 -20.01 14.08 6.55
CA ASN A 110 -20.08 14.71 5.22
C ASN A 110 -18.77 15.46 4.90
N ALA A 111 -18.22 16.24 5.84
CA ALA A 111 -16.95 16.92 5.68
C ALA A 111 -15.80 15.91 5.42
N LYS A 112 -15.77 14.78 6.16
CA LYS A 112 -14.79 13.70 5.94
C LYS A 112 -14.94 13.04 4.56
N SER A 113 -16.15 12.75 4.13
CA SER A 113 -16.42 12.16 2.81
C SER A 113 -16.03 13.12 1.70
N PHE A 114 -16.34 14.41 1.82
CA PHE A 114 -15.93 15.44 0.88
C PHE A 114 -14.41 15.55 0.77
N ARG A 115 -13.70 15.54 1.91
CA ARG A 115 -12.22 15.50 1.90
C ARG A 115 -11.68 14.31 1.11
N ILE A 116 -12.23 13.10 1.34
CA ILE A 116 -11.80 11.88 0.63
C ILE A 116 -12.05 12.02 -0.88
N GLU A 117 -13.20 12.57 -1.26
CA GLU A 117 -13.54 12.79 -2.66
C GLU A 117 -12.60 13.80 -3.32
N ARG A 118 -12.30 14.94 -2.65
CA ARG A 118 -11.35 15.94 -3.14
C ARG A 118 -9.94 15.37 -3.30
N LEU A 119 -9.48 14.59 -2.32
CA LEU A 119 -8.17 13.91 -2.42
C LEU A 119 -8.12 12.94 -3.60
N LYS A 120 -9.20 12.19 -3.87
CA LYS A 120 -9.30 11.33 -5.05
C LYS A 120 -9.26 12.12 -6.36
N GLN A 121 -9.99 13.23 -6.43
CA GLN A 121 -9.99 14.12 -7.61
C GLN A 121 -8.59 14.69 -7.87
N ILE A 122 -7.89 15.18 -6.84
CA ILE A 122 -6.51 15.67 -6.95
C ILE A 122 -5.58 14.55 -7.41
N GLN A 123 -5.73 13.33 -6.90
CA GLN A 123 -4.94 12.17 -7.32
C GLN A 123 -5.16 11.79 -8.80
N ILE A 124 -6.39 11.99 -9.32
CA ILE A 124 -6.72 11.75 -10.72
C ILE A 124 -6.18 12.87 -11.61
N LEU A 125 -6.29 14.14 -11.17
CA LEU A 125 -5.86 15.31 -11.92
C LEU A 125 -4.33 15.48 -11.94
N ASP A 126 -3.66 15.18 -10.84
CA ASP A 126 -2.21 15.26 -10.71
C ASP A 126 -1.64 14.10 -9.90
N PRO A 127 -1.49 12.92 -10.54
CA PRO A 127 -0.96 11.72 -9.90
C PRO A 127 0.50 11.88 -9.45
N GLU A 128 1.27 12.78 -10.07
CA GLU A 128 2.67 13.03 -9.74
C GLU A 128 2.80 13.88 -8.49
N LYS A 129 1.96 14.91 -8.32
CA LYS A 129 1.95 15.74 -7.12
C LYS A 129 1.69 14.92 -5.85
N HIS A 130 0.75 13.98 -5.91
CA HIS A 130 0.47 13.07 -4.78
C HIS A 130 1.66 12.17 -4.48
N SER A 131 2.26 11.56 -5.49
CA SER A 131 3.45 10.71 -5.34
C SER A 131 4.64 11.51 -4.79
N ASN A 132 4.88 12.70 -5.32
CA ASN A 132 5.97 13.57 -4.87
C ASN A 132 5.79 14.01 -3.40
N ARG A 133 4.56 14.28 -2.96
CA ARG A 133 4.29 14.60 -1.56
C ARG A 133 4.65 13.44 -0.63
N ILE A 134 4.25 12.21 -0.98
CA ILE A 134 4.57 10.99 -0.20
C ILE A 134 6.10 10.78 -0.14
N LEU A 135 6.77 10.92 -1.28
CA LEU A 135 8.22 10.70 -1.36
C LEU A 135 9.01 11.80 -0.63
N ASN A 136 8.54 13.04 -0.66
CA ASN A 136 9.12 14.11 0.14
C ASN A 136 8.93 13.87 1.65
N GLN A 137 7.75 13.42 2.07
CA GLN A 137 7.53 13.04 3.46
C GLN A 137 8.43 11.88 3.88
N LEU A 138 8.57 10.85 3.03
CA LEU A 138 9.46 9.72 3.26
C LEU A 138 10.93 10.15 3.37
N LYS A 139 11.37 11.08 2.52
CA LYS A 139 12.69 11.70 2.61
C LYS A 139 12.94 12.34 3.98
N ILE A 140 11.97 13.14 4.46
CA ILE A 140 12.06 13.84 5.75
C ILE A 140 12.08 12.84 6.91
N ASP A 141 11.14 11.89 6.92
CA ASP A 141 10.97 10.92 7.98
C ASP A 141 12.16 9.96 8.13
N LEU A 142 12.83 9.63 7.01
CA LEU A 142 14.04 8.80 6.98
C LEU A 142 15.35 9.61 6.96
N LYS A 143 15.28 10.95 7.05
CA LYS A 143 16.44 11.87 7.02
C LYS A 143 17.36 11.62 5.83
N MET A 144 16.79 11.43 4.64
CA MET A 144 17.53 11.19 3.41
C MET A 144 17.93 12.50 2.73
N ASP A 145 19.04 12.48 1.98
CA ASP A 145 19.50 13.65 1.21
C ASP A 145 18.68 13.82 -0.07
N ASP A 146 18.29 12.71 -0.71
CA ASP A 146 17.57 12.71 -1.97
C ASP A 146 16.13 12.18 -1.83
N ILE A 147 15.24 12.61 -2.73
CA ILE A 147 13.88 12.06 -2.82
C ILE A 147 13.96 10.61 -3.32
N PRO A 148 13.42 9.63 -2.59
CA PRO A 148 13.48 8.22 -2.96
C PRO A 148 12.48 7.88 -4.08
N SER A 149 12.75 8.36 -5.30
CA SER A 149 11.92 8.08 -6.47
C SER A 149 12.03 6.62 -6.94
N HIS A 150 13.18 5.98 -6.70
CA HIS A 150 13.42 4.57 -6.96
C HIS A 150 13.70 3.86 -5.63
N ILE A 151 12.81 2.95 -5.26
CA ILE A 151 12.89 2.17 -4.01
C ILE A 151 12.89 0.69 -4.35
N GLU A 152 13.79 -0.08 -3.75
CA GLU A 152 13.83 -1.53 -3.87
C GLU A 152 13.60 -2.20 -2.51
N CYS A 153 12.82 -3.27 -2.47
CA CYS A 153 12.63 -4.06 -1.25
C CYS A 153 12.98 -5.52 -1.50
N PHE A 154 13.75 -6.10 -0.54
CA PHE A 154 14.18 -7.49 -0.57
C PHE A 154 13.51 -8.30 0.53
N ASP A 155 13.01 -9.47 0.17
CA ASP A 155 12.50 -10.49 1.09
C ASP A 155 13.17 -11.84 0.81
N ILE A 156 13.63 -12.51 1.85
CA ILE A 156 14.11 -13.90 1.78
C ILE A 156 13.00 -14.81 2.27
N SER A 157 12.63 -15.74 1.43
CA SER A 157 11.61 -16.73 1.77
C SER A 157 12.20 -18.13 1.77
N ASN A 158 12.12 -18.80 2.92
CA ASN A 158 12.49 -20.21 3.13
C ASN A 158 11.25 -21.05 3.38
N ILE A 159 11.10 -22.16 2.66
CA ILE A 159 10.08 -23.15 2.99
C ILE A 159 10.79 -24.50 3.25
N GLN A 160 10.72 -24.97 4.49
CA GLN A 160 11.21 -26.29 4.93
C GLN A 160 12.68 -26.60 4.59
N GLY A 161 13.56 -25.61 4.65
CA GLY A 161 15.01 -25.84 4.52
C GLY A 161 15.55 -26.15 3.12
N THR A 162 14.69 -26.24 2.12
CA THR A 162 15.09 -26.51 0.73
C THR A 162 14.71 -25.38 -0.21
N ASN A 163 15.62 -25.06 -1.13
CA ASN A 163 15.36 -24.09 -2.18
C ASN A 163 15.05 -22.64 -1.72
N THR A 164 15.88 -22.05 -0.86
CA THR A 164 15.81 -20.63 -0.51
C THR A 164 15.73 -19.77 -1.75
N VAL A 165 14.76 -18.85 -1.76
CA VAL A 165 14.59 -17.87 -2.82
C VAL A 165 14.50 -16.48 -2.24
N ALA A 166 14.87 -15.49 -3.05
CA ALA A 166 14.68 -14.09 -2.71
C ALA A 166 13.84 -13.36 -3.75
N ALA A 167 13.04 -12.45 -3.25
CA ALA A 167 12.26 -11.51 -4.04
C ALA A 167 12.89 -10.12 -3.94
N CYS A 168 12.97 -9.42 -5.07
CA CYS A 168 13.29 -8.00 -5.14
C CYS A 168 12.13 -7.32 -5.87
N VAL A 169 11.40 -6.45 -5.17
CA VAL A 169 10.36 -5.61 -5.73
C VAL A 169 10.85 -4.19 -5.87
N VAL A 170 10.33 -3.50 -6.86
CA VAL A 170 10.76 -2.15 -7.24
C VAL A 170 9.56 -1.22 -7.28
N PHE A 171 9.67 -0.09 -6.61
CA PHE A 171 8.72 1.01 -6.73
C PHE A 171 9.40 2.19 -7.39
N MET A 172 8.71 2.77 -8.36
CA MET A 172 9.10 4.00 -9.04
C MET A 172 8.03 5.06 -8.80
N ASN A 173 8.44 6.22 -8.32
CA ASN A 173 7.53 7.33 -7.98
C ASN A 173 6.35 6.89 -7.10
N ALA A 174 6.67 6.16 -6.00
CA ALA A 174 5.73 5.60 -5.04
C ALA A 174 4.75 4.55 -5.61
N LYS A 175 4.94 4.05 -6.83
CA LYS A 175 4.11 3.04 -7.49
C LYS A 175 4.89 1.78 -7.81
N ALA A 176 4.23 0.62 -7.70
CA ALA A 176 4.82 -0.67 -8.02
C ALA A 176 5.21 -0.79 -9.50
N SER A 177 6.48 -1.04 -9.77
CA SER A 177 7.05 -1.22 -11.11
C SER A 177 7.32 -2.70 -11.39
N LYS A 178 6.26 -3.45 -11.69
CA LYS A 178 6.31 -4.93 -11.79
C LYS A 178 7.29 -5.44 -12.85
N SER A 179 7.54 -4.71 -13.92
CA SER A 179 8.52 -5.06 -14.97
C SER A 179 9.96 -5.10 -14.45
N ASN A 180 10.23 -4.34 -13.37
CA ASN A 180 11.54 -4.26 -12.72
C ASN A 180 11.73 -5.27 -11.57
N TYR A 181 10.69 -6.03 -11.19
CA TYR A 181 10.80 -7.06 -10.17
C TYR A 181 11.76 -8.17 -10.56
N ARG A 182 12.48 -8.73 -9.60
CA ARG A 182 13.43 -9.83 -9.86
C ARG A 182 13.25 -10.92 -8.82
N LYS A 183 13.40 -12.16 -9.29
CA LYS A 183 13.40 -13.40 -8.51
C LYS A 183 14.81 -13.98 -8.51
N TYR A 184 15.30 -14.37 -7.36
CA TYR A 184 16.64 -14.97 -7.23
C TYR A 184 16.54 -16.35 -6.60
N ASN A 185 17.18 -17.33 -7.25
CA ASN A 185 17.53 -18.58 -6.60
C ASN A 185 18.86 -18.38 -5.88
N ILE A 186 18.93 -18.76 -4.63
CA ILE A 186 20.17 -18.79 -3.86
C ILE A 186 21.06 -19.91 -4.38
N LYS A 187 22.32 -19.64 -4.59
CA LYS A 187 23.26 -20.56 -5.23
C LYS A 187 24.43 -20.96 -4.32
N SER A 188 24.93 -20.04 -3.51
CA SER A 188 26.16 -20.19 -2.74
C SER A 188 25.94 -20.62 -1.30
N VAL A 189 24.67 -20.71 -0.85
CA VAL A 189 24.33 -20.97 0.55
C VAL A 189 23.71 -22.35 0.69
N SER A 190 24.32 -23.20 1.48
CA SER A 190 23.80 -24.53 1.84
C SER A 190 22.96 -24.42 3.10
N GLY A 191 21.70 -24.89 3.03
CA GLY A 191 20.77 -24.86 4.17
C GLY A 191 20.08 -23.53 4.42
N PRO A 192 19.29 -23.40 5.49
CA PRO A 192 18.51 -22.22 5.83
C PRO A 192 19.37 -21.15 6.50
N ASN A 193 20.00 -20.31 5.72
CA ASN A 193 20.78 -19.16 6.19
C ASN A 193 20.35 -17.88 5.49
N ASP A 194 19.40 -17.19 6.10
CA ASP A 194 18.81 -15.97 5.57
C ASP A 194 19.81 -14.83 5.47
N PHE A 195 20.82 -14.79 6.36
CA PHE A 195 21.85 -13.75 6.37
C PHE A 195 22.77 -13.87 5.15
N ALA A 196 23.30 -15.05 4.91
CA ALA A 196 24.16 -15.31 3.74
C ALA A 196 23.35 -15.19 2.43
N SER A 197 22.10 -15.62 2.44
CA SER A 197 21.18 -15.47 1.30
C SER A 197 20.92 -14.01 0.95
N MET A 198 20.71 -13.15 1.97
CA MET A 198 20.52 -11.71 1.77
C MET A 198 21.79 -11.07 1.20
N GLU A 199 22.96 -11.43 1.75
CA GLU A 199 24.26 -10.96 1.24
C GLU A 199 24.45 -11.33 -0.23
N GLU A 200 24.19 -12.59 -0.61
CA GLU A 200 24.30 -13.04 -2.01
C GLU A 200 23.40 -12.25 -2.96
N VAL A 201 22.14 -12.08 -2.59
CA VAL A 201 21.15 -11.48 -3.48
C VAL A 201 21.39 -9.99 -3.68
N VAL A 202 21.66 -9.27 -2.61
CA VAL A 202 21.99 -7.83 -2.64
C VAL A 202 23.25 -7.60 -3.48
N PHE A 203 24.29 -8.42 -3.25
CA PHE A 203 25.52 -8.34 -4.06
C PHE A 203 25.25 -8.56 -5.55
N ARG A 204 24.53 -9.63 -5.89
CA ARG A 204 24.20 -9.96 -7.31
C ARG A 204 23.34 -8.91 -7.98
N ARG A 205 22.39 -8.33 -7.24
CA ARG A 205 21.54 -7.25 -7.75
C ARG A 205 22.33 -6.02 -8.13
N TYR A 206 23.11 -5.50 -7.18
CA TYR A 206 23.81 -4.24 -7.39
C TYR A 206 25.06 -4.38 -8.23
N ARG A 207 25.77 -5.51 -8.19
CA ARG A 207 26.84 -5.82 -9.15
C ARG A 207 26.32 -5.72 -10.56
N ARG A 208 25.19 -6.35 -10.84
CA ARG A 208 24.55 -6.30 -12.16
C ARG A 208 24.17 -4.88 -12.59
N LEU A 209 23.58 -4.06 -11.68
CA LEU A 209 23.23 -2.68 -11.99
C LEU A 209 24.46 -1.84 -12.33
N ILE A 210 25.58 -2.06 -11.62
CA ILE A 210 26.87 -1.40 -11.89
C ILE A 210 27.41 -1.83 -13.25
N ASP A 211 27.45 -3.13 -13.52
CA ASP A 211 27.94 -3.68 -14.78
C ASP A 211 27.12 -3.21 -16.00
N GLU A 212 25.78 -3.09 -15.82
CA GLU A 212 24.86 -2.55 -16.82
C GLU A 212 24.79 -1.01 -16.84
N LYS A 213 25.56 -0.30 -16.03
CA LYS A 213 25.58 1.16 -15.87
C LYS A 213 24.19 1.76 -15.62
N LYS A 214 23.35 1.04 -14.89
CA LYS A 214 22.01 1.48 -14.48
C LYS A 214 22.05 2.28 -13.20
N ALA A 215 21.09 3.20 -13.05
CA ALA A 215 20.94 3.99 -11.82
C ALA A 215 20.66 3.09 -10.61
N LEU A 216 21.31 3.41 -9.49
CA LEU A 216 21.03 2.80 -8.20
C LEU A 216 19.73 3.37 -7.59
N PRO A 217 19.04 2.61 -6.73
CA PRO A 217 17.91 3.16 -5.99
C PRO A 217 18.39 4.15 -4.93
N GLN A 218 17.57 5.13 -4.58
CA GLN A 218 17.84 6.03 -3.45
C GLN A 218 17.57 5.35 -2.11
N LEU A 219 16.61 4.37 -2.08
CA LEU A 219 16.26 3.66 -0.86
C LEU A 219 16.19 2.16 -1.10
N ILE A 220 16.85 1.41 -0.21
CA ILE A 220 16.79 -0.05 -0.13
C ILE A 220 16.08 -0.42 1.17
N VAL A 221 15.06 -1.25 1.10
CA VAL A 221 14.32 -1.79 2.24
C VAL A 221 14.60 -3.28 2.35
N ILE A 222 15.03 -3.73 3.52
CA ILE A 222 15.21 -5.16 3.83
C ILE A 222 14.06 -5.62 4.70
N ASP A 223 13.25 -6.58 4.21
CA ASP A 223 12.22 -7.24 5.03
C ASP A 223 12.91 -8.18 6.03
N GLY A 224 13.42 -7.59 7.08
CA GLY A 224 14.18 -8.30 8.11
C GLY A 224 14.77 -7.38 9.15
N GLY A 225 15.16 -7.98 10.28
CA GLY A 225 15.80 -7.25 11.37
C GLY A 225 17.28 -6.94 11.13
N LYS A 226 17.93 -6.47 12.20
CA LYS A 226 19.35 -6.02 12.20
C LYS A 226 20.33 -6.97 11.53
N GLY A 227 20.17 -8.29 11.70
CA GLY A 227 21.11 -9.27 11.13
C GLY A 227 21.06 -9.34 9.61
N GLN A 228 19.85 -9.34 9.02
CA GLN A 228 19.69 -9.32 7.56
C GLN A 228 20.12 -7.96 6.99
N LEU A 229 19.82 -6.85 7.67
CA LEU A 229 20.30 -5.53 7.31
C LEU A 229 21.85 -5.47 7.28
N SER A 230 22.52 -5.96 8.33
CA SER A 230 23.98 -6.02 8.38
C SER A 230 24.58 -6.82 7.22
N SER A 231 23.94 -7.93 6.84
CA SER A 231 24.39 -8.75 5.71
C SER A 231 24.23 -8.04 4.38
N ALA A 232 23.13 -7.31 4.19
CA ALA A 232 22.94 -6.47 3.01
C ALA A 232 23.99 -5.35 2.93
N VAL A 233 24.28 -4.68 4.05
CA VAL A 233 25.32 -3.63 4.12
C VAL A 233 26.71 -4.15 3.77
N LYS A 234 27.07 -5.38 4.18
CA LYS A 234 28.33 -6.00 3.78
C LYS A 234 28.47 -6.10 2.25
N SER A 235 27.38 -6.43 1.56
CA SER A 235 27.38 -6.48 0.09
C SER A 235 27.57 -5.11 -0.55
N LEU A 236 26.92 -4.07 0.01
CA LEU A 236 27.09 -2.70 -0.49
C LEU A 236 28.52 -2.19 -0.28
N LYS A 237 29.14 -2.52 0.85
CA LYS A 237 30.55 -2.21 1.13
C LYS A 237 31.51 -2.89 0.16
N LYS A 238 31.29 -4.19 -0.14
CA LYS A 238 32.09 -4.93 -1.14
C LYS A 238 32.03 -4.31 -2.54
N LEU A 239 30.93 -3.57 -2.83
CA LEU A 239 30.72 -2.88 -4.11
C LEU A 239 31.09 -1.39 -4.08
N ASN A 240 31.52 -0.86 -2.93
CA ASN A 240 31.82 0.55 -2.70
C ASN A 240 30.65 1.49 -3.06
N ILE A 241 29.43 1.10 -2.67
CA ILE A 241 28.20 1.88 -2.93
C ILE A 241 27.40 2.18 -1.66
N GLU A 242 27.87 1.83 -0.47
CA GLU A 242 27.15 2.05 0.78
C GLU A 242 26.84 3.52 1.07
N SER A 243 27.70 4.44 0.60
CA SER A 243 27.50 5.89 0.75
C SER A 243 26.59 6.50 -0.32
N LYS A 244 26.24 5.73 -1.37
CA LYS A 244 25.42 6.20 -2.50
C LYS A 244 23.94 5.87 -2.37
N VAL A 245 23.57 5.08 -1.38
CA VAL A 245 22.21 4.58 -1.21
C VAL A 245 21.82 4.57 0.26
N THR A 246 20.59 4.96 0.57
CA THR A 246 20.06 4.76 1.91
C THR A 246 19.52 3.33 2.03
N ILE A 247 19.87 2.63 3.11
CA ILE A 247 19.36 1.28 3.37
C ILE A 247 18.75 1.20 4.76
N ILE A 248 17.58 0.56 4.86
CA ILE A 248 16.88 0.30 6.12
C ILE A 248 16.43 -1.15 6.22
N GLY A 249 16.32 -1.65 7.46
CA GLY A 249 15.65 -2.91 7.75
C GLY A 249 14.28 -2.64 8.40
N ILE A 250 13.28 -3.46 8.12
CA ILE A 250 11.98 -3.39 8.77
C ILE A 250 11.65 -4.70 9.47
N ALA A 251 11.45 -4.66 10.81
CA ALA A 251 11.08 -5.82 11.59
C ALA A 251 9.56 -5.96 11.70
N LYS A 252 9.07 -7.21 11.53
CA LYS A 252 7.63 -7.52 11.32
C LYS A 252 6.70 -7.18 12.49
N ARG A 253 7.12 -7.35 13.75
CA ARG A 253 6.18 -7.29 14.88
C ARG A 253 5.68 -5.89 15.22
N LEU A 254 6.59 -4.90 15.23
CA LEU A 254 6.29 -3.53 15.69
C LEU A 254 6.52 -2.48 14.61
N GLU A 255 6.77 -2.88 13.37
CA GLU A 255 7.11 -1.98 12.26
C GLU A 255 8.36 -1.14 12.59
N GLU A 256 9.32 -1.77 13.29
CA GLU A 256 10.57 -1.15 13.69
C GLU A 256 11.48 -0.95 12.48
N ILE A 257 11.91 0.28 12.27
CA ILE A 257 12.84 0.64 11.21
C ILE A 257 14.24 0.78 11.79
N TYR A 258 15.17 0.01 11.25
CA TYR A 258 16.58 0.04 11.66
C TYR A 258 17.45 0.64 10.57
N PHE A 259 18.34 1.55 10.95
CA PHE A 259 19.45 1.98 10.11
C PHE A 259 20.71 1.15 10.39
N PRO A 260 21.67 1.10 9.45
CA PRO A 260 22.93 0.42 9.66
C PRO A 260 23.69 0.96 10.88
N GLY A 261 24.05 0.08 11.81
CA GLY A 261 24.79 0.43 13.01
C GLY A 261 23.94 0.91 14.19
N ASP A 262 22.68 1.26 13.99
CA ASP A 262 21.82 1.75 15.06
C ASP A 262 21.32 0.61 15.96
N SER A 263 21.42 0.81 17.26
CA SER A 263 20.87 -0.09 18.26
C SER A 263 19.39 0.18 18.54
N ILE A 264 18.93 1.40 18.34
CA ILE A 264 17.56 1.88 18.63
C ILE A 264 16.80 1.99 17.32
N PRO A 265 15.59 1.39 17.21
CA PRO A 265 14.77 1.53 16.03
C PRO A 265 14.09 2.89 15.93
N LEU A 266 13.87 3.34 14.70
CA LEU A 266 12.97 4.45 14.41
C LEU A 266 11.54 3.95 14.36
N TYR A 267 10.63 4.64 15.03
CA TYR A 267 9.19 4.42 14.96
C TYR A 267 8.52 5.57 14.22
N LEU A 268 7.86 5.25 13.13
CA LEU A 268 7.01 6.20 12.40
C LEU A 268 5.57 6.16 12.92
N ASN A 269 4.87 7.27 12.80
CA ASN A 269 3.45 7.30 13.13
C ASN A 269 2.69 6.26 12.26
N LYS A 270 1.88 5.41 12.90
CA LYS A 270 1.10 4.35 12.23
C LYS A 270 0.15 4.86 11.13
N LYS A 271 -0.21 6.13 11.18
CA LYS A 271 -1.06 6.79 10.16
C LYS A 271 -0.26 7.49 9.07
N SER A 272 1.09 7.59 9.19
CA SER A 272 1.92 8.30 8.22
C SER A 272 1.89 7.63 6.84
N GLU A 273 2.00 8.43 5.81
CA GLU A 273 2.11 7.94 4.42
C GLU A 273 3.45 7.25 4.17
N SER A 274 4.50 7.70 4.85
CA SER A 274 5.82 7.07 4.80
C SER A 274 5.83 5.64 5.30
N LEU A 275 5.17 5.37 6.45
CA LEU A 275 5.06 4.00 6.94
C LEU A 275 4.22 3.14 6.02
N LYS A 276 3.13 3.68 5.49
CA LYS A 276 2.26 2.95 4.55
C LYS A 276 2.98 2.52 3.28
N ILE A 277 3.82 3.38 2.69
CA ILE A 277 4.57 3.00 1.49
C ILE A 277 5.63 1.93 1.79
N ILE A 278 6.31 2.00 2.95
CA ILE A 278 7.25 0.96 3.38
C ILE A 278 6.53 -0.37 3.63
N GLN A 279 5.37 -0.35 4.28
CA GLN A 279 4.53 -1.53 4.47
C GLN A 279 4.05 -2.13 3.15
N ASN A 280 3.63 -1.29 2.21
CA ASN A 280 3.21 -1.74 0.88
C ASN A 280 4.36 -2.42 0.12
N LEU A 281 5.56 -1.85 0.17
CA LEU A 281 6.78 -2.45 -0.39
C LEU A 281 7.06 -3.81 0.22
N ARG A 282 7.08 -3.91 1.56
CA ARG A 282 7.30 -5.16 2.28
C ARG A 282 6.25 -6.21 1.95
N ASN A 283 4.98 -5.84 2.03
CA ASN A 283 3.88 -6.76 1.75
C ASN A 283 3.93 -7.28 0.31
N GLU A 284 4.31 -6.42 -0.64
CA GLU A 284 4.45 -6.81 -2.05
C GLU A 284 5.68 -7.71 -2.27
N ALA A 285 6.81 -7.46 -1.57
CA ALA A 285 7.98 -8.33 -1.62
C ALA A 285 7.64 -9.72 -1.09
N HIS A 286 6.97 -9.79 0.04
CA HIS A 286 6.50 -11.04 0.62
C HIS A 286 5.50 -11.77 -0.27
N ARG A 287 4.49 -11.08 -0.82
CA ARG A 287 3.54 -11.65 -1.79
C ARG A 287 4.25 -12.24 -3.01
N PHE A 288 5.19 -11.49 -3.57
CA PHE A 288 5.95 -11.90 -4.76
C PHE A 288 6.88 -13.07 -4.47
N GLY A 289 7.47 -13.13 -3.27
CA GLY A 289 8.27 -14.26 -2.78
C GLY A 289 7.43 -15.54 -2.64
N ILE A 290 6.26 -15.47 -2.01
CA ILE A 290 5.33 -16.62 -1.87
C ILE A 290 4.90 -17.14 -3.25
N GLU A 291 4.55 -16.26 -4.18
CA GLU A 291 4.16 -16.66 -5.53
C GLU A 291 5.31 -17.39 -6.27
N PHE A 292 6.54 -16.94 -6.07
CA PHE A 292 7.71 -17.59 -6.61
C PHE A 292 7.91 -19.00 -6.05
N HIS A 293 7.77 -19.16 -4.73
CA HIS A 293 7.83 -20.46 -4.09
C HIS A 293 6.76 -21.42 -4.60
N LYS A 294 5.51 -20.97 -4.69
CA LYS A 294 4.41 -21.79 -5.22
C LYS A 294 4.74 -22.27 -6.64
N SER A 295 5.20 -21.39 -7.51
CA SER A 295 5.56 -21.76 -8.88
C SER A 295 6.72 -22.74 -8.94
N LYS A 296 7.72 -22.60 -8.07
CA LYS A 296 8.87 -23.51 -7.98
C LYS A 296 8.47 -24.90 -7.46
N ARG A 297 7.61 -24.95 -6.41
CA ARG A 297 7.08 -26.23 -5.89
C ARG A 297 6.29 -26.99 -6.94
N VAL A 298 5.40 -26.28 -7.66
CA VAL A 298 4.64 -26.90 -8.76
C VAL A 298 5.60 -27.45 -9.82
N LYS A 299 6.61 -26.67 -10.22
CA LYS A 299 7.61 -27.11 -11.20
C LYS A 299 8.41 -28.32 -10.71
N ASN A 300 8.85 -28.33 -9.44
CA ASN A 300 9.61 -29.43 -8.86
C ASN A 300 8.76 -30.70 -8.72
N ALA A 301 7.52 -30.58 -8.24
CA ALA A 301 6.59 -31.69 -8.17
C ALA A 301 6.31 -32.31 -9.56
N MET A 302 6.11 -31.43 -10.55
CA MET A 302 5.97 -31.87 -11.95
C MET A 302 7.22 -32.59 -12.46
N ASN A 303 8.40 -32.05 -12.16
CA ASN A 303 9.65 -32.66 -12.56
C ASN A 303 9.77 -34.07 -11.97
N SER A 304 9.52 -34.22 -10.66
CA SER A 304 9.58 -35.51 -9.99
C SER A 304 8.62 -36.55 -10.59
N ILE A 305 7.41 -36.13 -10.98
CA ILE A 305 6.43 -37.06 -11.58
C ILE A 305 6.88 -37.51 -12.98
N PHE A 306 7.30 -36.58 -13.82
CA PHE A 306 7.74 -36.91 -15.19
C PHE A 306 9.09 -37.61 -15.26
N ASP A 307 10.00 -37.34 -14.29
CA ASP A 307 11.32 -37.98 -14.22
C ASP A 307 11.23 -39.49 -13.89
N ASN A 308 10.09 -39.92 -13.29
CA ASN A 308 9.81 -41.31 -12.96
C ASN A 308 9.08 -42.08 -14.10
N ILE A 309 8.85 -41.43 -15.25
CA ILE A 309 8.17 -42.07 -16.41
C ILE A 309 9.18 -42.40 -17.50
N ASP A 310 9.44 -43.67 -17.68
CA ASP A 310 10.35 -44.16 -18.73
C ASP A 310 9.94 -43.71 -20.12
N GLY A 311 10.88 -43.08 -20.85
CA GLY A 311 10.67 -42.58 -22.21
C GLY A 311 10.08 -41.18 -22.30
N VAL A 312 9.83 -40.50 -21.16
CA VAL A 312 9.39 -39.10 -21.09
C VAL A 312 10.55 -38.21 -20.68
N GLY A 313 11.37 -37.82 -21.65
CA GLY A 313 12.52 -36.93 -21.43
C GLY A 313 12.14 -35.45 -21.34
N GLU A 314 13.12 -34.60 -20.97
CA GLU A 314 12.97 -33.15 -20.76
C GLU A 314 12.28 -32.39 -21.90
N LYS A 315 12.51 -32.77 -23.16
CA LYS A 315 11.86 -32.14 -24.33
C LYS A 315 10.34 -32.32 -24.29
N THR A 316 9.89 -33.56 -24.02
CA THR A 316 8.46 -33.92 -23.95
C THR A 316 7.78 -33.21 -22.77
N LYS A 317 8.41 -33.23 -21.63
CA LYS A 317 7.99 -32.56 -20.39
C LYS A 317 7.86 -31.04 -20.62
N ASN A 318 8.89 -30.39 -21.18
CA ASN A 318 8.87 -28.97 -21.46
C ASN A 318 7.79 -28.57 -22.46
N LYS A 319 7.50 -29.43 -23.45
CA LYS A 319 6.43 -29.20 -24.43
C LYS A 319 5.05 -29.17 -23.77
N LEU A 320 4.75 -30.16 -22.94
CA LEU A 320 3.49 -30.23 -22.19
C LEU A 320 3.32 -29.06 -21.21
N LEU A 321 4.37 -28.74 -20.44
CA LEU A 321 4.33 -27.66 -19.46
C LEU A 321 4.19 -26.29 -20.09
N LYS A 322 4.82 -26.06 -21.25
CA LYS A 322 4.69 -24.78 -21.96
C LYS A 322 3.27 -24.56 -22.51
N LYS A 323 2.59 -25.62 -22.94
CA LYS A 323 1.24 -25.55 -23.49
C LYS A 323 0.16 -25.50 -22.39
N TYR A 324 0.23 -26.37 -21.39
CA TYR A 324 -0.85 -26.57 -20.41
C TYR A 324 -0.57 -25.93 -19.04
N LYS A 325 0.59 -25.35 -18.82
CA LYS A 325 0.97 -24.50 -17.67
C LYS A 325 0.87 -25.14 -16.27
N SER A 326 0.09 -26.21 -16.08
CA SER A 326 -0.05 -26.87 -14.76
C SER A 326 -0.33 -28.36 -14.88
N LEU A 327 0.15 -29.14 -13.88
CA LEU A 327 -0.12 -30.59 -13.77
C LEU A 327 -1.64 -30.87 -13.68
N ALA A 328 -2.36 -30.04 -12.94
CA ALA A 328 -3.80 -30.19 -12.80
C ALA A 328 -4.57 -30.04 -14.11
N MET A 329 -4.06 -29.24 -15.04
CA MET A 329 -4.62 -29.15 -16.38
C MET A 329 -4.23 -30.36 -17.22
N ILE A 330 -2.96 -30.82 -17.13
CA ILE A 330 -2.50 -32.01 -17.87
C ILE A 330 -3.24 -33.27 -17.40
N LYS A 331 -3.52 -33.40 -16.10
CA LYS A 331 -4.34 -34.52 -15.55
C LYS A 331 -5.79 -34.57 -16.06
N LYS A 332 -6.32 -33.45 -16.52
CA LYS A 332 -7.68 -33.33 -17.05
C LYS A 332 -7.77 -33.60 -18.56
N LEU A 333 -6.63 -33.72 -19.25
CA LEU A 333 -6.61 -33.96 -20.67
C LEU A 333 -7.00 -35.40 -21.00
N SER A 334 -7.71 -35.53 -22.09
CA SER A 334 -8.00 -36.84 -22.68
C SER A 334 -6.75 -37.48 -23.29
N PHE A 335 -6.80 -38.80 -23.47
CA PHE A 335 -5.72 -39.53 -24.16
C PHE A 335 -5.41 -38.95 -25.55
N GLU A 336 -6.44 -38.61 -26.33
CA GLU A 336 -6.27 -38.08 -27.70
C GLU A 336 -5.61 -36.70 -27.68
N GLU A 337 -5.89 -35.85 -26.72
CA GLU A 337 -5.23 -34.54 -26.57
C GLU A 337 -3.75 -34.66 -26.23
N ILE A 338 -3.39 -35.57 -25.30
CA ILE A 338 -1.99 -35.82 -24.94
C ILE A 338 -1.25 -36.51 -26.11
N LYS A 339 -1.89 -37.47 -26.76
CA LYS A 339 -1.35 -38.23 -27.92
C LYS A 339 -1.01 -37.29 -29.09
N GLY A 340 -1.88 -36.30 -29.37
CA GLY A 340 -1.62 -35.32 -30.44
C GLY A 340 -0.36 -34.48 -30.19
N GLU A 341 0.08 -34.35 -28.94
CA GLU A 341 1.25 -33.56 -28.59
C GLU A 341 2.55 -34.34 -28.52
N ILE A 342 2.51 -35.56 -28.00
CA ILE A 342 3.75 -36.30 -27.65
C ILE A 342 3.81 -37.73 -28.17
N GLY A 343 2.80 -38.16 -28.92
CA GLY A 343 2.69 -39.51 -29.47
C GLY A 343 2.02 -40.52 -28.50
N SER A 344 1.52 -41.63 -29.07
CA SER A 344 0.68 -42.61 -28.39
C SER A 344 1.34 -43.27 -27.17
N ASP A 345 2.58 -43.78 -27.34
CA ASP A 345 3.27 -44.54 -26.28
C ASP A 345 3.56 -43.68 -25.03
N LYS A 346 3.99 -42.44 -25.28
CA LYS A 346 4.25 -41.50 -24.14
C LYS A 346 2.99 -41.04 -23.49
N ALA A 347 1.90 -40.83 -24.25
CA ALA A 347 0.60 -40.46 -23.70
C ALA A 347 0.06 -41.53 -22.78
N LYS A 348 0.14 -42.82 -23.16
CA LYS A 348 -0.31 -43.94 -22.34
C LYS A 348 0.45 -44.01 -21.02
N LYS A 349 1.78 -43.94 -21.05
CA LYS A 349 2.64 -43.98 -19.86
C LYS A 349 2.37 -42.80 -18.91
N ILE A 350 2.09 -41.62 -19.44
CA ILE A 350 1.77 -40.45 -18.61
C ILE A 350 0.42 -40.64 -17.90
N LEU A 351 -0.60 -41.13 -18.59
CA LEU A 351 -1.91 -41.36 -17.95
C LEU A 351 -1.84 -42.47 -16.90
N GLU A 352 -1.16 -43.59 -17.18
CA GLU A 352 -0.93 -44.66 -16.21
C GLU A 352 -0.17 -44.19 -14.96
N ALA A 353 0.79 -43.27 -15.13
CA ALA A 353 1.51 -42.66 -13.98
C ALA A 353 0.62 -41.70 -13.18
N PHE A 354 -0.34 -41.02 -13.84
CA PHE A 354 -1.27 -40.15 -13.14
C PHE A 354 -2.37 -40.89 -12.36
N GLU A 355 -2.74 -42.10 -12.77
CA GLU A 355 -3.68 -42.94 -12.07
C GLU A 355 -3.09 -43.55 -10.78
N LYS A 356 -1.75 -43.60 -10.69
CA LYS A 356 -1.03 -44.14 -9.51
C LYS A 356 -0.73 -43.06 -8.45
N ILE A 357 -1.11 -41.83 -8.70
CA ILE A 357 -0.89 -40.63 -7.83
C ILE A 357 -2.23 -40.01 -7.42
#